data_24b4cea09fe57d1ca115581b7927715b
#
_entry.id   24b4cea09fe57d1ca115581b7927715b
#
_cell.length_a   1.000
_cell.length_b   1.000
_cell.length_c   1.000
_cell.angle_alpha   90.00
_cell.angle_beta   90.00
_cell.angle_gamma   90.00
#
_symmetry.space_group_name_H-M   'P 1'
#
loop_
_entity.id
_entity.type
_entity.pdbx_description
1 polymer ?
#
loop_
_entity_poly.entity_id
_entity_poly.type
_entity_poly.pdbx_seq_one_letter_code
_entity_poly.pdbx_strand_id
1 'polypeptide(L)'
;MPFYAKTLGDNHAKQVDKELRASHAGETGAVWIYRGALFAECVLKLVNFSGTNNEAQPFIHEHLKTERRHLAVFENEMPLFRGSFILPLWIASGFITGFIPRLCGINCFYYTIYRVEQFVDSHYEEQCKRISALAIPPSNVINRFRQCQADEQHHRDEALILVTKRPSLLMKLWGAAVEKGSSIAVAIAK
;
A
#
# COMPACT_ATOMS: atom_id res chain seq x y z
N MET A 1 8.18 -6.68 -23.61
CA MET A 1 7.23 -7.62 -22.99
C MET A 1 7.87 -8.16 -21.73
N PRO A 2 7.18 -8.18 -20.61
CA PRO A 2 7.69 -8.78 -19.37
C PRO A 2 8.10 -10.25 -19.62
N PHE A 3 9.12 -10.71 -18.91
CA PHE A 3 9.72 -12.02 -19.13
C PHE A 3 8.71 -13.17 -19.02
N TYR A 4 7.76 -13.09 -18.09
CA TYR A 4 6.75 -14.12 -17.88
C TYR A 4 5.76 -14.27 -19.05
N ALA A 5 5.46 -13.20 -19.79
CA ALA A 5 4.53 -13.23 -20.91
C ALA A 5 5.04 -14.05 -22.11
N LYS A 6 6.37 -14.31 -22.16
CA LYS A 6 6.99 -15.17 -23.19
C LYS A 6 6.96 -16.65 -22.84
N THR A 7 6.76 -16.99 -21.56
CA THR A 7 6.87 -18.35 -21.04
C THR A 7 5.54 -18.93 -20.59
N LEU A 8 4.51 -18.09 -20.38
CA LEU A 8 3.20 -18.50 -19.92
C LEU A 8 2.19 -18.50 -21.08
N GLY A 9 1.31 -19.50 -21.13
CA GLY A 9 0.15 -19.48 -22.01
C GLY A 9 -0.77 -18.30 -21.71
N ASP A 10 -1.55 -17.85 -22.70
CA ASP A 10 -2.36 -16.60 -22.63
C ASP A 10 -3.20 -16.44 -21.36
N ASN A 11 -3.82 -17.51 -20.88
CA ASN A 11 -4.67 -17.46 -19.68
C ASN A 11 -3.87 -17.25 -18.40
N HIS A 12 -2.69 -17.87 -18.27
CA HIS A 12 -1.80 -17.71 -17.14
C HIS A 12 -1.19 -16.29 -17.12
N ALA A 13 -0.76 -15.80 -18.28
CA ALA A 13 -0.25 -14.44 -18.44
C ALA A 13 -1.31 -13.40 -18.04
N LYS A 14 -2.57 -13.56 -18.41
CA LYS A 14 -3.68 -12.69 -18.01
C LYS A 14 -3.92 -12.69 -16.51
N GLN A 15 -3.80 -13.85 -15.85
CA GLN A 15 -3.96 -13.92 -14.39
C GLN A 15 -2.84 -13.21 -13.66
N VAL A 16 -1.59 -13.42 -14.06
CA VAL A 16 -0.45 -12.69 -13.50
C VAL A 16 -0.56 -11.19 -13.74
N ASP A 17 -0.98 -10.76 -14.93
CA ASP A 17 -1.22 -9.36 -15.28
C ASP A 17 -2.26 -8.68 -14.38
N LYS A 18 -3.35 -9.38 -14.02
CA LYS A 18 -4.34 -8.88 -13.06
C LYS A 18 -3.75 -8.66 -11.67
N GLU A 19 -2.95 -9.60 -11.18
CA GLU A 19 -2.34 -9.47 -9.85
C GLU A 19 -1.29 -8.35 -9.84
N LEU A 20 -0.47 -8.21 -10.88
CA LEU A 20 0.47 -7.10 -11.03
C LEU A 20 -0.24 -5.74 -11.07
N ARG A 21 -1.36 -5.65 -11.79
CA ARG A 21 -2.16 -4.42 -11.88
C ARG A 21 -2.76 -4.03 -10.54
N ALA A 22 -3.25 -5.01 -9.78
CA ALA A 22 -3.76 -4.79 -8.44
C ALA A 22 -2.67 -4.26 -7.50
N SER A 23 -1.47 -4.88 -7.52
CA SER A 23 -0.34 -4.40 -6.72
C SER A 23 0.13 -3.02 -7.16
N HIS A 24 0.31 -2.77 -8.46
CA HIS A 24 0.66 -1.43 -8.96
C HIS A 24 -0.31 -0.34 -8.46
N ALA A 25 -1.61 -0.62 -8.48
CA ALA A 25 -2.61 0.31 -7.96
C ALA A 25 -2.49 0.49 -6.44
N GLY A 26 -2.27 -0.59 -5.69
CA GLY A 26 -2.03 -0.58 -4.25
C GLY A 26 -0.82 0.27 -3.87
N GLU A 27 0.33 0.01 -4.49
CA GLU A 27 1.57 0.77 -4.25
C GLU A 27 1.43 2.25 -4.64
N THR A 28 0.67 2.54 -5.71
CA THR A 28 0.33 3.93 -6.01
C THR A 28 -0.44 4.57 -4.86
N GLY A 29 -1.43 3.87 -4.32
CA GLY A 29 -2.17 4.33 -3.13
C GLY A 29 -1.26 4.54 -1.93
N ALA A 30 -0.38 3.57 -1.62
CA ALA A 30 0.57 3.63 -0.51
C ALA A 30 1.52 4.84 -0.61
N VAL A 31 2.12 5.08 -1.77
CA VAL A 31 2.92 6.30 -2.01
C VAL A 31 2.13 7.57 -1.68
N TRP A 32 0.85 7.62 -2.03
CA TRP A 32 0.02 8.80 -1.77
C TRP A 32 -0.47 8.88 -0.32
N ILE A 33 -0.54 7.80 0.43
CA ILE A 33 -0.76 7.83 1.89
C ILE A 33 0.36 8.64 2.55
N TYR A 34 1.60 8.30 2.29
CA TYR A 34 2.74 9.01 2.88
C TYR A 34 2.89 10.45 2.37
N ARG A 35 2.55 10.73 1.10
CA ARG A 35 2.49 12.12 0.59
C ARG A 35 1.40 12.93 1.29
N GLY A 36 0.23 12.35 1.53
CA GLY A 36 -0.84 12.97 2.29
C GLY A 36 -0.42 13.30 3.73
N ALA A 37 0.27 12.37 4.39
CA ALA A 37 0.82 12.57 5.74
C ALA A 37 1.87 13.70 5.76
N LEU A 38 2.79 13.76 4.79
CA LEU A 38 3.75 14.87 4.67
C LEU A 38 3.06 16.21 4.46
N PHE A 39 1.99 16.24 3.66
CA PHE A 39 1.23 17.48 3.47
C PHE A 39 0.52 17.90 4.77
N ALA A 40 -0.02 16.95 5.54
CA ALA A 40 -0.58 17.24 6.86
C ALA A 40 0.48 17.81 7.82
N GLU A 41 1.73 17.31 7.79
CA GLU A 41 2.84 17.89 8.55
C GLU A 41 3.09 19.35 8.18
N CYS A 42 3.05 19.69 6.90
CA CYS A 42 3.19 21.08 6.46
C CYS A 42 2.06 21.97 6.99
N VAL A 43 0.81 21.49 6.93
CA VAL A 43 -0.37 22.22 7.44
C VAL A 43 -0.24 22.43 8.97
N LEU A 44 0.10 21.38 9.72
CA LEU A 44 0.25 21.46 11.16
C LEU A 44 1.35 22.45 11.59
N LYS A 45 2.45 22.53 10.84
CA LYS A 45 3.51 23.53 11.07
C LYS A 45 3.02 24.96 10.81
N LEU A 46 2.25 25.16 9.72
CA LEU A 46 1.72 26.48 9.36
C LEU A 46 0.77 27.05 10.42
N VAL A 47 -0.02 26.17 11.08
CA VAL A 47 -0.96 26.60 12.13
C VAL A 47 -0.32 26.61 13.53
N ASN A 48 1.01 26.50 13.65
CA ASN A 48 1.75 26.48 14.91
C ASN A 48 1.14 25.55 15.97
N PHE A 49 0.64 24.39 15.54
CA PHE A 49 0.02 23.44 16.45
C PHE A 49 1.08 22.86 17.40
N SER A 50 0.98 23.23 18.70
CA SER A 50 1.88 22.75 19.77
C SER A 50 1.74 21.24 19.92
N GLY A 51 2.66 20.48 19.35
CA GLY A 51 2.64 19.01 19.33
C GLY A 51 3.10 18.44 17.98
N THR A 52 3.50 19.29 17.05
CA THR A 52 4.23 18.89 15.86
C THR A 52 5.71 18.66 16.21
N ASN A 53 5.96 17.68 17.07
CA ASN A 53 7.27 17.08 17.11
C ASN A 53 7.46 16.41 15.75
N ASN A 54 8.60 16.62 15.10
CA ASN A 54 8.94 15.99 13.82
C ASN A 54 9.09 14.45 13.93
N GLU A 55 8.52 13.84 14.96
CA GLU A 55 8.66 12.42 15.31
C GLU A 55 8.18 11.49 14.20
N ALA A 56 7.12 11.87 13.48
CA ALA A 56 6.62 11.06 12.39
C ALA A 56 7.44 11.18 11.08
N GLN A 57 8.24 12.22 10.92
CA GLN A 57 8.92 12.49 9.65
C GLN A 57 9.92 11.40 9.23
N PRO A 58 10.80 10.90 10.13
CA PRO A 58 11.70 9.80 9.74
C PRO A 58 10.94 8.57 9.26
N PHE A 59 9.91 8.14 10.01
CA PHE A 59 9.02 7.05 9.64
C PHE A 59 8.38 7.27 8.27
N ILE A 60 7.75 8.44 8.05
CA ILE A 60 7.07 8.76 6.79
C ILE A 60 8.05 8.74 5.60
N HIS A 61 9.24 9.30 5.76
CA HIS A 61 10.22 9.36 4.67
C HIS A 61 10.81 7.99 4.33
N GLU A 62 11.10 7.16 5.33
CA GLU A 62 11.64 5.82 5.14
C GLU A 62 10.63 4.93 4.42
N HIS A 63 9.40 4.88 4.91
CA HIS A 63 8.34 4.11 4.29
C HIS A 63 8.01 4.63 2.88
N LEU A 64 7.88 5.94 2.68
CA LEU A 64 7.67 6.49 1.34
C LEU A 64 8.77 6.08 0.35
N LYS A 65 10.02 5.96 0.81
CA LYS A 65 11.13 5.49 -0.03
C LYS A 65 10.93 4.03 -0.43
N THR A 66 10.50 3.19 0.50
CA THR A 66 10.19 1.77 0.26
C THR A 66 9.02 1.62 -0.71
N GLU A 67 7.90 2.32 -0.48
CA GLU A 67 6.73 2.28 -1.37
C GLU A 67 7.06 2.70 -2.81
N ARG A 68 7.90 3.71 -2.98
CA ARG A 68 8.38 4.12 -4.32
C ARG A 68 9.20 3.03 -4.99
N ARG A 69 9.97 2.25 -4.22
CA ARG A 69 10.74 1.12 -4.74
C ARG A 69 9.79 -0.01 -5.15
N HIS A 70 8.77 -0.34 -4.35
CA HIS A 70 7.75 -1.32 -4.69
C HIS A 70 6.99 -0.90 -5.95
N LEU A 71 6.53 0.33 -6.02
CA LEU A 71 5.87 0.87 -7.21
C LEU A 71 6.73 0.71 -8.46
N ALA A 72 8.02 1.08 -8.39
CA ALA A 72 8.95 0.91 -9.51
C ALA A 72 9.16 -0.56 -9.92
N VAL A 73 9.12 -1.50 -8.96
CA VAL A 73 9.18 -2.94 -9.27
C VAL A 73 7.98 -3.33 -10.13
N PHE A 74 6.77 -2.92 -9.77
CA PHE A 74 5.56 -3.25 -10.54
C PHE A 74 5.48 -2.50 -11.87
N GLU A 75 5.90 -1.24 -11.93
CA GLU A 75 6.00 -0.49 -13.19
C GLU A 75 6.93 -1.16 -14.20
N ASN A 76 8.05 -1.72 -13.75
CA ASN A 76 9.00 -2.44 -14.61
C ASN A 76 8.47 -3.80 -15.09
N GLU A 77 7.59 -4.43 -14.33
CA GLU A 77 6.99 -5.73 -14.71
C GLU A 77 5.76 -5.57 -15.61
N MET A 78 5.10 -4.42 -15.54
CA MET A 78 3.88 -4.17 -16.32
C MET A 78 4.19 -3.66 -17.72
N PRO A 79 3.44 -4.10 -18.75
CA PRO A 79 3.46 -3.46 -20.05
C PRO A 79 3.01 -1.99 -19.94
N LEU A 80 3.64 -1.10 -20.72
CA LEU A 80 3.23 0.30 -20.83
C LEU A 80 1.70 0.40 -21.04
N PHE A 81 1.05 1.30 -20.29
CA PHE A 81 -0.40 1.61 -20.36
C PHE A 81 -1.37 0.56 -19.80
N ARG A 82 -0.93 -0.40 -18.98
CA ARG A 82 -1.84 -1.37 -18.34
C ARG A 82 -2.17 -1.10 -16.87
N GLY A 83 -1.97 0.13 -16.40
CA GLY A 83 -2.43 0.55 -15.08
C GLY A 83 -3.96 0.44 -14.92
N SER A 84 -4.43 0.45 -13.68
CA SER A 84 -5.86 0.46 -13.37
C SER A 84 -6.52 1.75 -13.87
N PHE A 85 -7.72 1.65 -14.47
CA PHE A 85 -8.51 2.81 -14.89
C PHE A 85 -8.92 3.71 -13.72
N ILE A 86 -8.98 3.16 -12.51
CA ILE A 86 -9.31 3.90 -11.29
C ILE A 86 -8.07 4.45 -10.56
N LEU A 87 -6.91 4.50 -11.22
CA LEU A 87 -5.67 5.01 -10.61
C LEU A 87 -5.82 6.40 -9.99
N PRO A 88 -6.55 7.37 -10.60
CA PRO A 88 -6.81 8.66 -9.95
C PRO A 88 -7.58 8.55 -8.62
N LEU A 89 -8.46 7.55 -8.50
CA LEU A 89 -9.17 7.28 -7.25
C LEU A 89 -8.23 6.72 -6.19
N TRP A 90 -7.27 5.85 -6.56
CA TRP A 90 -6.22 5.38 -5.66
C TRP A 90 -5.35 6.52 -5.14
N ILE A 91 -4.98 7.46 -6.01
CA ILE A 91 -4.22 8.66 -5.65
C ILE A 91 -5.01 9.49 -4.63
N ALA A 92 -6.27 9.79 -4.91
CA ALA A 92 -7.10 10.62 -4.03
C ALA A 92 -7.39 9.93 -2.69
N SER A 93 -7.77 8.65 -2.71
CA SER A 93 -8.07 7.89 -1.49
C SER A 93 -6.81 7.65 -0.65
N GLY A 94 -5.68 7.34 -1.27
CA GLY A 94 -4.40 7.23 -0.58
C GLY A 94 -4.03 8.55 0.10
N PHE A 95 -4.10 9.67 -0.61
CA PHE A 95 -3.83 10.99 -0.03
C PHE A 95 -4.72 11.28 1.19
N ILE A 96 -6.02 11.05 1.09
CA ILE A 96 -6.98 11.25 2.21
C ILE A 96 -6.65 10.32 3.38
N THR A 97 -6.30 9.06 3.10
CA THR A 97 -5.96 8.05 4.12
C THR A 97 -4.71 8.42 4.91
N GLY A 98 -3.76 9.13 4.34
CA GLY A 98 -2.61 9.67 5.05
C GLY A 98 -2.87 11.02 5.72
N PHE A 99 -3.51 11.93 4.99
CA PHE A 99 -3.73 13.31 5.39
C PHE A 99 -4.63 13.44 6.63
N ILE A 100 -5.83 12.89 6.58
CA ILE A 100 -6.83 13.04 7.66
C ILE A 100 -6.33 12.42 8.97
N PRO A 101 -5.87 11.14 9.02
CA PRO A 101 -5.39 10.58 10.28
C PRO A 101 -4.20 11.33 10.86
N ARG A 102 -3.29 11.85 10.01
CA ARG A 102 -2.16 12.63 10.51
C ARG A 102 -2.61 13.96 11.13
N LEU A 103 -3.61 14.63 10.59
CA LEU A 103 -4.23 15.81 11.22
C LEU A 103 -4.92 15.47 12.54
N CYS A 104 -5.54 14.28 12.66
CA CYS A 104 -6.16 13.79 13.89
C CYS A 104 -5.14 13.39 14.98
N GLY A 105 -3.86 13.32 14.62
CA GLY A 105 -2.77 13.04 15.54
C GLY A 105 -1.92 11.83 15.16
N ILE A 106 -0.71 11.77 15.73
CA ILE A 106 0.30 10.79 15.38
C ILE A 106 -0.16 9.33 15.63
N ASN A 107 -0.85 9.07 16.74
CA ASN A 107 -1.39 7.73 17.03
C ASN A 107 -2.48 7.30 16.08
N CYS A 108 -3.31 8.24 15.58
CA CYS A 108 -4.31 7.94 14.57
C CYS A 108 -3.65 7.58 13.25
N PHE A 109 -2.58 8.28 12.88
CA PHE A 109 -1.79 7.99 11.70
C PHE A 109 -1.13 6.60 11.78
N TYR A 110 -0.36 6.29 12.84
CA TYR A 110 0.28 4.98 12.99
C TYR A 110 -0.73 3.84 13.02
N TYR A 111 -1.86 4.02 13.71
CA TYR A 111 -2.92 3.02 13.69
C TYR A 111 -3.51 2.80 12.30
N THR A 112 -3.65 3.87 11.51
CA THR A 112 -4.11 3.77 10.12
C THR A 112 -3.12 2.99 9.26
N ILE A 113 -1.82 3.30 9.36
CA ILE A 113 -0.77 2.54 8.65
C ILE A 113 -0.81 1.06 9.06
N TYR A 114 -0.82 0.76 10.37
CA TYR A 114 -0.96 -0.61 10.84
C TYR A 114 -2.13 -1.35 10.18
N ARG A 115 -3.31 -0.72 10.03
CA ARG A 115 -4.49 -1.34 9.41
C ARG A 115 -4.35 -1.50 7.89
N VAL A 116 -3.71 -0.57 7.22
CA VAL A 116 -3.39 -0.67 5.79
C VAL A 116 -2.46 -1.84 5.55
N GLU A 117 -1.32 -1.89 6.26
CA GLU A 117 -0.30 -2.91 6.04
C GLU A 117 -0.77 -4.31 6.48
N GLN A 118 -1.65 -4.40 7.48
CA GLN A 118 -2.30 -5.67 7.83
C GLN A 118 -3.13 -6.22 6.67
N PHE A 119 -3.85 -5.35 5.96
CA PHE A 119 -4.59 -5.74 4.76
C PHE A 119 -3.62 -6.11 3.62
N VAL A 120 -2.59 -5.30 3.37
CA VAL A 120 -1.63 -5.50 2.28
C VAL A 120 -0.87 -6.81 2.45
N ASP A 121 -0.39 -7.14 3.66
CA ASP A 121 0.25 -8.43 3.97
C ASP A 121 -0.65 -9.61 3.60
N SER A 122 -1.90 -9.59 4.05
CA SER A 122 -2.88 -10.64 3.72
C SER A 122 -3.14 -10.71 2.20
N HIS A 123 -3.19 -9.56 1.53
CA HIS A 123 -3.40 -9.48 0.10
C HIS A 123 -2.25 -10.09 -0.70
N TYR A 124 -1.00 -9.78 -0.35
CA TYR A 124 0.19 -10.39 -0.97
C TYR A 124 0.22 -11.91 -0.77
N GLU A 125 -0.13 -12.39 0.42
CA GLU A 125 -0.21 -13.83 0.70
C GLU A 125 -1.19 -14.52 -0.25
N GLU A 126 -2.38 -13.95 -0.42
CA GLU A 126 -3.38 -14.49 -1.35
C GLU A 126 -2.95 -14.41 -2.81
N GLN A 127 -2.27 -13.34 -3.24
CA GLN A 127 -1.73 -13.21 -4.58
C GLN A 127 -0.68 -14.29 -4.85
N CYS A 128 0.25 -14.49 -3.93
CA CYS A 128 1.27 -15.55 -4.03
C CYS A 128 0.62 -16.93 -4.14
N LYS A 129 -0.42 -17.22 -3.34
CA LYS A 129 -1.15 -18.49 -3.45
C LYS A 129 -1.80 -18.68 -4.82
N ARG A 130 -2.48 -17.63 -5.35
CA ARG A 130 -3.12 -17.71 -6.67
C ARG A 130 -2.12 -17.90 -7.80
N ILE A 131 -0.98 -17.19 -7.77
CA ILE A 131 0.07 -17.32 -8.79
C ILE A 131 0.78 -18.68 -8.69
N SER A 132 1.03 -19.18 -7.48
CA SER A 132 1.66 -20.49 -7.25
C SER A 132 0.79 -21.66 -7.69
N ALA A 133 -0.53 -21.48 -7.76
CA ALA A 133 -1.47 -22.50 -8.23
C ALA A 133 -1.54 -22.62 -9.77
N LEU A 134 -0.82 -21.78 -10.51
CA LEU A 134 -0.73 -21.88 -11.96
C LEU A 134 0.03 -23.15 -12.37
N ALA A 135 -0.30 -23.73 -13.52
CA ALA A 135 0.39 -24.93 -14.04
C ALA A 135 1.90 -24.71 -14.22
N ILE A 136 2.32 -23.49 -14.55
CA ILE A 136 3.71 -23.06 -14.65
C ILE A 136 3.87 -21.78 -13.83
N PRO A 137 4.14 -21.87 -12.52
CA PRO A 137 4.25 -20.68 -11.67
C PRO A 137 5.50 -19.85 -12.04
N PRO A 138 5.37 -18.54 -12.26
CA PRO A 138 6.50 -17.65 -12.52
C PRO A 138 7.23 -17.32 -11.20
N SER A 139 8.22 -18.12 -10.84
CA SER A 139 8.94 -18.04 -9.56
C SER A 139 9.58 -16.65 -9.33
N ASN A 140 10.06 -15.99 -10.37
CA ASN A 140 10.61 -14.64 -10.27
C ASN A 140 9.55 -13.61 -9.84
N VAL A 141 8.32 -13.71 -10.34
CA VAL A 141 7.22 -12.84 -9.93
C VAL A 141 6.83 -13.12 -8.49
N ILE A 142 6.66 -14.40 -8.13
CA ILE A 142 6.35 -14.81 -6.75
C ILE A 142 7.39 -14.29 -5.77
N ASN A 143 8.68 -14.40 -6.09
CA ASN A 143 9.75 -13.91 -5.23
C ASN A 143 9.68 -12.41 -5.01
N ARG A 144 9.31 -11.62 -6.02
CA ARG A 144 9.12 -10.16 -5.88
C ARG A 144 7.95 -9.82 -4.97
N PHE A 145 6.82 -10.51 -5.14
CA PHE A 145 5.66 -10.34 -4.25
C PHE A 145 6.05 -10.68 -2.80
N ARG A 146 6.82 -11.76 -2.58
CA ARG A 146 7.29 -12.13 -1.24
C ARG A 146 8.27 -11.11 -0.64
N GLN A 147 9.13 -10.50 -1.45
CA GLN A 147 10.02 -9.44 -1.00
C GLN A 147 9.24 -8.19 -0.57
N CYS A 148 8.30 -7.73 -1.40
CA CYS A 148 7.42 -6.63 -1.01
C CYS A 148 6.63 -6.98 0.26
N GLN A 149 6.03 -8.17 0.33
CA GLN A 149 5.31 -8.63 1.52
C GLN A 149 6.14 -8.57 2.81
N ALA A 150 7.42 -8.95 2.75
CA ALA A 150 8.30 -8.90 3.91
C ALA A 150 8.54 -7.44 4.39
N ASP A 151 8.68 -6.51 3.46
CA ASP A 151 8.78 -5.09 3.77
C ASP A 151 7.48 -4.57 4.42
N GLU A 152 6.29 -4.96 3.89
CA GLU A 152 5.00 -4.56 4.46
C GLU A 152 4.75 -5.14 5.86
N GLN A 153 5.22 -6.36 6.11
CA GLN A 153 5.18 -6.92 7.46
C GLN A 153 6.03 -6.10 8.43
N HIS A 154 7.19 -5.63 7.99
CA HIS A 154 8.04 -4.74 8.79
C HIS A 154 7.34 -3.40 9.04
N HIS A 155 6.76 -2.77 8.02
CA HIS A 155 5.99 -1.52 8.13
C HIS A 155 4.81 -1.67 9.11
N ARG A 156 4.07 -2.76 9.00
CA ARG A 156 2.95 -3.09 9.90
C ARG A 156 3.41 -3.15 11.36
N ASP A 157 4.48 -3.92 11.60
CA ASP A 157 4.95 -4.19 12.96
C ASP A 157 5.56 -2.94 13.58
N GLU A 158 6.30 -2.13 12.82
CA GLU A 158 6.82 -0.84 13.26
C GLU A 158 5.68 0.13 13.60
N ALA A 159 4.69 0.25 12.70
CA ALA A 159 3.53 1.10 12.94
C ALA A 159 2.77 0.68 14.21
N LEU A 160 2.61 -0.63 14.45
CA LEU A 160 1.95 -1.17 15.65
C LEU A 160 2.72 -0.80 16.95
N ILE A 161 4.05 -0.90 16.95
CA ILE A 161 4.89 -0.52 18.08
C ILE A 161 4.73 0.97 18.42
N LEU A 162 4.58 1.81 17.40
CA LEU A 162 4.44 3.26 17.56
C LEU A 162 3.03 3.71 18.00
N VAL A 163 2.03 2.79 17.98
CA VAL A 163 0.70 3.06 18.56
C VAL A 163 0.77 2.99 20.08
N THR A 164 1.04 4.11 20.74
CA THR A 164 1.19 4.19 22.19
C THR A 164 -0.12 4.33 22.97
N LYS A 165 -1.21 4.75 22.30
CA LYS A 165 -2.53 4.93 22.92
C LYS A 165 -3.52 3.90 22.41
N ARG A 166 -4.37 3.37 23.31
CA ARG A 166 -5.46 2.45 22.93
C ARG A 166 -6.36 3.12 21.87
N PRO A 167 -6.61 2.46 20.72
CA PRO A 167 -7.45 3.04 19.68
C PRO A 167 -8.88 3.30 20.17
N SER A 168 -9.38 4.50 19.94
CA SER A 168 -10.77 4.86 20.22
C SER A 168 -11.74 4.10 19.29
N LEU A 169 -13.04 4.13 19.61
CA LEU A 169 -14.05 3.53 18.75
C LEU A 169 -14.02 4.13 17.33
N LEU A 170 -13.86 5.44 17.23
CA LEU A 170 -13.78 6.14 15.95
C LEU A 170 -12.57 5.69 15.13
N MET A 171 -11.40 5.53 15.75
CA MET A 171 -10.21 4.98 15.08
C MET A 171 -10.44 3.54 14.61
N LYS A 172 -11.11 2.71 15.39
CA LYS A 172 -11.43 1.34 14.99
C LYS A 172 -12.39 1.29 13.80
N LEU A 173 -13.42 2.14 13.80
CA LEU A 173 -14.35 2.27 12.67
C LEU A 173 -13.63 2.77 11.42
N TRP A 174 -12.76 3.76 11.56
CA TRP A 174 -11.90 4.23 10.48
C TRP A 174 -11.02 3.12 9.91
N GLY A 175 -10.29 2.40 10.77
CA GLY A 175 -9.44 1.28 10.34
C GLY A 175 -10.22 0.19 9.59
N ALA A 176 -11.43 -0.16 10.06
CA ALA A 176 -12.30 -1.10 9.37
C ALA A 176 -12.80 -0.56 8.01
N ALA A 177 -13.09 0.74 7.92
CA ALA A 177 -13.49 1.38 6.67
C ALA A 177 -12.33 1.38 5.65
N VAL A 178 -11.11 1.67 6.08
CA VAL A 178 -9.90 1.64 5.24
C VAL A 178 -9.64 0.22 4.72
N GLU A 179 -9.65 -0.78 5.59
CA GLU A 179 -9.46 -2.19 5.22
C GLU A 179 -10.50 -2.65 4.18
N LYS A 180 -11.78 -2.39 4.45
CA LYS A 180 -12.88 -2.76 3.53
C LYS A 180 -12.78 -1.99 2.22
N GLY A 181 -12.47 -0.70 2.27
CA GLY A 181 -12.27 0.14 1.09
C GLY A 181 -11.12 -0.35 0.22
N SER A 182 -9.99 -0.70 0.82
CA SER A 182 -8.83 -1.29 0.14
C SER A 182 -9.17 -2.61 -0.53
N SER A 183 -9.92 -3.48 0.15
CA SER A 183 -10.38 -4.77 -0.41
C SER A 183 -11.24 -4.58 -1.66
N ILE A 184 -12.21 -3.66 -1.62
CA ILE A 184 -13.08 -3.34 -2.76
C ILE A 184 -12.25 -2.74 -3.90
N ALA A 185 -11.39 -1.79 -3.61
CA ALA A 185 -10.57 -1.10 -4.60
C ALA A 185 -9.65 -2.08 -5.34
N VAL A 186 -8.97 -2.99 -4.63
CA VAL A 186 -8.12 -4.03 -5.22
C VAL A 186 -8.93 -4.98 -6.11
N ALA A 187 -10.16 -5.34 -5.72
CA ALA A 187 -11.02 -6.19 -6.55
C ALA A 187 -11.40 -5.52 -7.88
N ILE A 188 -11.58 -4.19 -7.88
CA ILE A 188 -11.91 -3.42 -9.09
C ILE A 188 -10.65 -3.16 -9.95
N ALA A 189 -9.46 -3.08 -9.34
CA ALA A 189 -8.20 -2.82 -10.04
C ALA A 189 -7.75 -3.98 -10.95
N LYS A 190 -8.23 -5.19 -10.74
CA LYS A 190 -7.94 -6.41 -11.53
C LYS A 190 -8.66 -6.40 -12.88
#